data_908b5daa145bf7156a015c188f73ad3e
#
_entry.id   908b5daa145bf7156a015c188f73ad3e
#
_cell.length_a   1.000
_cell.length_b   1.000
_cell.length_c   1.000
_cell.angle_alpha   90.00
_cell.angle_beta   90.00
_cell.angle_gamma   90.00
#
_symmetry.space_group_name_H-M   'P 1'
#
loop_
_entity.id
_entity.type
_entity.pdbx_description
1 polymer ?
#
loop_
_entity_poly.entity_id
_entity_poly.type
_entity_poly.pdbx_seq_one_letter_code
_entity_poly.pdbx_strand_id
1 'polypeptide(L)'
;IIFIISKKKQMIKDYFYNDKFYLKIIKKKKDPRIIKEYKKILKYKKMIKFVYQNKPLGTGHAVLKTQKYIKDKYFLMLLPDDLIIKNNCSKSMIKIHKRYKSSVMASMNVKKKNVSRWGIYKLEKKIDKNNFFINAVIEKPSIKQTPSNKAVIGRYILPKEIFSILQKQKPGIGGEIHITDAIQSLIKKNKKFIAHNFK
;
A
#
# COMPACT_ATOMS: atom_id res chain seq x y z
N ILE A 1 -9.16 -8.25 -6.40
CA ILE A 1 -7.75 -7.84 -6.27
C ILE A 1 -7.35 -7.11 -7.55
N ILE A 2 -6.68 -5.95 -7.42
CA ILE A 2 -6.22 -5.17 -8.57
C ILE A 2 -4.69 -5.11 -8.52
N PHE A 3 -4.03 -5.63 -9.55
CA PHE A 3 -2.60 -5.46 -9.77
C PHE A 3 -2.36 -4.31 -10.74
N ILE A 4 -1.52 -3.36 -10.32
CA ILE A 4 -1.08 -2.27 -11.18
C ILE A 4 0.32 -2.61 -11.67
N ILE A 5 0.48 -2.80 -12.98
CA ILE A 5 1.73 -3.21 -13.60
C ILE A 5 2.08 -2.33 -14.79
N SER A 6 3.34 -2.33 -15.20
CA SER A 6 3.73 -1.77 -16.50
C SER A 6 3.71 -2.84 -17.59
N LYS A 7 3.67 -2.45 -18.85
CA LYS A 7 3.79 -3.39 -19.99
C LYS A 7 5.09 -4.21 -19.93
N LYS A 8 6.19 -3.63 -19.40
CA LYS A 8 7.48 -4.32 -19.23
C LYS A 8 7.44 -5.41 -18.15
N LYS A 9 6.43 -5.44 -17.27
CA LYS A 9 6.27 -6.44 -16.20
C LYS A 9 5.17 -7.45 -16.50
N GLN A 10 4.97 -7.79 -17.79
CA GLN A 10 3.96 -8.74 -18.23
C GLN A 10 4.13 -10.12 -17.57
N MET A 11 5.34 -10.52 -17.21
CA MET A 11 5.60 -11.79 -16.52
C MET A 11 4.82 -11.94 -15.19
N ILE A 12 4.45 -10.82 -14.53
CA ILE A 12 3.58 -10.88 -13.34
C ILE A 12 2.18 -11.38 -13.72
N LYS A 13 1.65 -10.92 -14.86
CA LYS A 13 0.36 -11.39 -15.38
C LYS A 13 0.46 -12.84 -15.83
N ASP A 14 1.55 -13.18 -16.51
CA ASP A 14 1.78 -14.53 -17.02
C ASP A 14 1.91 -15.56 -15.88
N TYR A 15 2.47 -15.17 -14.74
CA TYR A 15 2.49 -15.98 -13.53
C TYR A 15 1.10 -16.49 -13.12
N PHE A 16 0.07 -15.67 -13.28
CA PHE A 16 -1.31 -16.04 -12.92
C PHE A 16 -2.08 -16.68 -14.07
N TYR A 17 -1.80 -16.31 -15.31
CA TYR A 17 -2.62 -16.70 -16.49
C TYR A 17 -1.94 -17.67 -17.44
N ASN A 18 -0.61 -17.72 -17.51
CA ASN A 18 0.15 -18.68 -18.30
C ASN A 18 0.79 -19.70 -17.37
N ASP A 19 0.01 -20.65 -16.93
CA ASP A 19 0.40 -21.65 -15.94
C ASP A 19 1.08 -22.89 -16.53
N LYS A 20 1.36 -22.92 -17.84
CA LYS A 20 2.02 -24.05 -18.53
C LYS A 20 3.34 -24.46 -17.86
N PHE A 21 4.15 -23.47 -17.45
CA PHE A 21 5.41 -23.72 -16.75
C PHE A 21 5.19 -24.39 -15.39
N TYR A 22 4.25 -23.90 -14.58
CA TYR A 22 3.92 -24.50 -13.29
C TYR A 22 3.32 -25.88 -13.42
N LEU A 23 2.44 -26.09 -14.38
CA LEU A 23 1.87 -27.41 -14.66
C LEU A 23 2.94 -28.43 -15.02
N LYS A 24 3.96 -28.04 -15.80
CA LYS A 24 5.10 -28.90 -16.11
C LYS A 24 5.89 -29.30 -14.86
N ILE A 25 6.17 -28.33 -13.97
CA ILE A 25 6.87 -28.59 -12.71
C ILE A 25 6.05 -29.50 -11.79
N ILE A 26 4.75 -29.23 -11.66
CA ILE A 26 3.83 -30.00 -10.82
C ILE A 26 3.75 -31.45 -11.30
N LYS A 27 3.59 -31.65 -12.60
CA LYS A 27 3.55 -33.00 -13.21
C LYS A 27 4.86 -33.76 -12.98
N LYS A 28 6.02 -33.08 -13.07
CA LYS A 28 7.33 -33.67 -12.87
C LYS A 28 7.63 -34.02 -11.42
N LYS A 29 7.37 -33.09 -10.50
CA LYS A 29 7.76 -33.24 -9.08
C LYS A 29 6.73 -34.00 -8.23
N LYS A 30 5.45 -33.96 -8.60
CA LYS A 30 4.32 -34.59 -7.86
C LYS A 30 4.30 -34.23 -6.35
N ASP A 31 4.92 -33.11 -5.95
CA ASP A 31 5.00 -32.67 -4.54
C ASP A 31 3.64 -32.13 -4.10
N PRO A 32 3.00 -32.70 -3.06
CA PRO A 32 1.71 -32.27 -2.56
C PRO A 32 1.69 -30.81 -2.11
N ARG A 33 2.82 -30.28 -1.59
CA ARG A 33 2.94 -28.88 -1.12
C ARG A 33 2.85 -27.93 -2.31
N ILE A 34 3.57 -28.21 -3.40
CA ILE A 34 3.53 -27.40 -4.63
C ILE A 34 2.13 -27.45 -5.25
N ILE A 35 1.49 -28.61 -5.27
CA ILE A 35 0.12 -28.77 -5.76
C ILE A 35 -0.87 -27.94 -4.94
N LYS A 36 -0.74 -27.97 -3.61
CA LYS A 36 -1.58 -27.18 -2.68
C LYS A 36 -1.43 -25.67 -2.92
N GLU A 37 -0.20 -25.17 -3.07
CA GLU A 37 0.05 -23.75 -3.36
C GLU A 37 -0.49 -23.35 -4.74
N TYR A 38 -0.31 -24.16 -5.75
CA TYR A 38 -0.87 -23.90 -7.07
C TYR A 38 -2.41 -23.83 -7.06
N LYS A 39 -3.08 -24.73 -6.33
CA LYS A 39 -4.54 -24.67 -6.15
C LYS A 39 -4.99 -23.35 -5.51
N LYS A 40 -4.22 -22.80 -4.56
CA LYS A 40 -4.49 -21.47 -3.98
C LYS A 40 -4.35 -20.36 -5.04
N ILE A 41 -3.31 -20.39 -5.86
CA ILE A 41 -3.10 -19.42 -6.95
C ILE A 41 -4.28 -19.44 -7.92
N LEU A 42 -4.75 -20.63 -8.33
CA LEU A 42 -5.92 -20.77 -9.20
C LEU A 42 -7.19 -20.15 -8.59
N LYS A 43 -7.38 -20.29 -7.28
CA LYS A 43 -8.50 -19.67 -6.57
C LYS A 43 -8.44 -18.14 -6.66
N TYR A 44 -7.26 -17.53 -6.50
CA TYR A 44 -7.10 -16.08 -6.58
C TYR A 44 -7.16 -15.55 -8.02
N LYS A 45 -6.76 -16.34 -9.02
CA LYS A 45 -6.77 -15.97 -10.44
C LYS A 45 -8.09 -15.34 -10.89
N LYS A 46 -9.22 -15.94 -10.50
CA LYS A 46 -10.56 -15.45 -10.83
C LYS A 46 -10.89 -14.06 -10.22
N MET A 47 -10.18 -13.66 -9.16
CA MET A 47 -10.39 -12.41 -8.43
C MET A 47 -9.44 -11.29 -8.87
N ILE A 48 -8.45 -11.60 -9.73
CA ILE A 48 -7.41 -10.65 -10.12
C ILE A 48 -7.84 -9.86 -11.35
N LYS A 49 -7.62 -8.56 -11.29
CA LYS A 49 -7.74 -7.63 -12.40
C LYS A 49 -6.41 -6.90 -12.59
N PHE A 50 -5.93 -6.83 -13.81
CA PHE A 50 -4.71 -6.09 -14.15
C PHE A 50 -5.05 -4.72 -14.71
N VAL A 51 -4.33 -3.70 -14.21
CA VAL A 51 -4.41 -2.31 -14.66
C VAL A 51 -3.01 -1.86 -15.04
N TYR A 52 -2.89 -1.18 -16.17
CA TYR A 52 -1.59 -0.77 -16.68
C TYR A 52 -1.28 0.69 -16.35
N GLN A 53 -0.13 0.91 -15.75
CA GLN A 53 0.54 2.21 -15.66
C GLN A 53 1.71 2.23 -16.65
N ASN A 54 1.50 2.80 -17.82
CA ASN A 54 2.51 2.78 -18.88
C ASN A 54 3.68 3.74 -18.63
N LYS A 55 3.42 4.89 -17.98
CA LYS A 55 4.43 5.87 -17.57
C LYS A 55 4.55 5.85 -16.05
N PRO A 56 5.77 5.76 -15.47
CA PRO A 56 6.00 5.71 -14.03
C PRO A 56 5.86 7.10 -13.40
N LEU A 57 4.64 7.63 -13.36
CA LEU A 57 4.33 8.96 -12.83
C LEU A 57 4.03 8.96 -11.33
N GLY A 58 4.57 8.00 -10.57
CA GLY A 58 4.45 7.91 -9.12
C GLY A 58 3.32 7.02 -8.62
N THR A 59 3.30 6.80 -7.30
CA THR A 59 2.37 5.90 -6.61
C THR A 59 0.93 6.40 -6.62
N GLY A 60 0.72 7.71 -6.50
CA GLY A 60 -0.61 8.32 -6.60
C GLY A 60 -1.23 8.15 -7.98
N HIS A 61 -0.43 8.31 -9.05
CA HIS A 61 -0.89 8.05 -10.41
C HIS A 61 -1.25 6.57 -10.62
N ALA A 62 -0.48 5.65 -10.04
CA ALA A 62 -0.81 4.22 -10.08
C ALA A 62 -2.18 3.95 -9.44
N VAL A 63 -2.42 4.49 -8.25
CA VAL A 63 -3.71 4.37 -7.55
C VAL A 63 -4.83 4.99 -8.38
N LEU A 64 -4.63 6.16 -8.97
CA LEU A 64 -5.65 6.84 -9.79
C LEU A 64 -6.16 5.96 -10.94
N LYS A 65 -5.29 5.14 -11.57
CA LYS A 65 -5.69 4.20 -12.62
C LYS A 65 -6.71 3.16 -12.17
N THR A 66 -6.86 2.93 -10.86
CA THR A 66 -7.80 1.95 -10.32
C THR A 66 -9.19 2.52 -10.04
N GLN A 67 -9.39 3.84 -10.12
CA GLN A 67 -10.60 4.55 -9.69
C GLN A 67 -11.91 3.89 -10.14
N LYS A 68 -12.02 3.51 -11.42
CA LYS A 68 -13.24 2.91 -11.98
C LYS A 68 -13.59 1.54 -11.40
N TYR A 69 -12.64 0.88 -10.76
CA TYR A 69 -12.80 -0.46 -10.20
C TYR A 69 -13.10 -0.44 -8.69
N ILE A 70 -12.81 0.67 -8.00
CA ILE A 70 -13.07 0.81 -6.56
C ILE A 70 -14.49 1.27 -6.36
N LYS A 71 -15.34 0.38 -5.83
CA LYS A 71 -16.76 0.65 -5.54
C LYS A 71 -16.99 1.03 -4.08
N ASP A 72 -16.23 0.40 -3.18
CA ASP A 72 -16.36 0.58 -1.73
C ASP A 72 -15.87 1.96 -1.27
N LYS A 73 -16.36 2.38 -0.10
CA LYS A 73 -15.97 3.64 0.54
C LYS A 73 -14.49 3.69 0.92
N TYR A 74 -13.92 2.54 1.24
CA TYR A 74 -12.50 2.37 1.58
C TYR A 74 -11.90 1.20 0.81
N PHE A 75 -10.59 1.25 0.57
CA PHE A 75 -9.84 0.17 -0.05
C PHE A 75 -8.47 -0.01 0.60
N LEU A 76 -7.94 -1.22 0.51
CA LEU A 76 -6.60 -1.55 0.99
C LEU A 76 -5.61 -1.44 -0.18
N MET A 77 -4.58 -0.61 -0.02
CA MET A 77 -3.46 -0.48 -0.93
C MET A 77 -2.22 -1.15 -0.31
N LEU A 78 -1.50 -1.91 -1.11
CA LEU A 78 -0.31 -2.66 -0.72
C LEU A 78 0.83 -2.37 -1.71
N LEU A 79 1.99 -1.98 -1.21
CA LEU A 79 3.21 -1.95 -2.00
C LEU A 79 3.88 -3.33 -1.92
N PRO A 80 4.28 -3.92 -3.06
CA PRO A 80 4.76 -5.32 -3.11
C PRO A 80 6.18 -5.50 -2.58
N ASP A 81 6.97 -4.43 -2.53
CA ASP A 81 8.34 -4.41 -2.03
C ASP A 81 8.45 -4.37 -0.50
N ASP A 82 7.36 -4.01 0.19
CA ASP A 82 7.29 -4.07 1.66
C ASP A 82 6.73 -5.43 2.11
N LEU A 83 7.59 -6.46 2.21
CA LEU A 83 7.18 -7.79 2.63
C LEU A 83 7.09 -7.90 4.16
N ILE A 84 5.89 -8.16 4.68
CA ILE A 84 5.64 -8.38 6.11
C ILE A 84 5.48 -9.88 6.37
N ILE A 85 6.43 -10.48 7.10
CA ILE A 85 6.56 -11.95 7.18
C ILE A 85 5.81 -12.55 8.38
N LYS A 86 5.98 -11.98 9.58
CA LYS A 86 5.52 -12.64 10.82
C LYS A 86 4.06 -12.37 11.18
N ASN A 87 3.62 -11.12 11.08
CA ASN A 87 2.30 -10.70 11.54
C ASN A 87 1.43 -10.22 10.37
N ASN A 88 0.16 -10.58 10.37
CA ASN A 88 -0.77 -10.06 9.37
C ASN A 88 -1.16 -8.61 9.69
N CYS A 89 -0.25 -7.67 9.36
CA CYS A 89 -0.45 -6.24 9.55
C CYS A 89 -1.77 -5.75 8.93
N SER A 90 -2.09 -6.18 7.71
CA SER A 90 -3.33 -5.78 7.03
C SER A 90 -4.58 -6.20 7.82
N LYS A 91 -4.60 -7.39 8.42
CA LYS A 91 -5.70 -7.85 9.28
C LYS A 91 -5.85 -6.97 10.53
N SER A 92 -4.72 -6.58 11.15
CA SER A 92 -4.73 -5.67 12.29
C SER A 92 -5.24 -4.28 11.90
N MET A 93 -4.78 -3.74 10.78
CA MET A 93 -5.25 -2.45 10.25
C MET A 93 -6.75 -2.44 9.96
N ILE A 94 -7.30 -3.54 9.39
CA ILE A 94 -8.74 -3.67 9.14
C ILE A 94 -9.53 -3.65 10.46
N LYS A 95 -9.04 -4.30 11.53
CA LYS A 95 -9.68 -4.24 12.85
C LYS A 95 -9.70 -2.81 13.41
N ILE A 96 -8.57 -2.08 13.28
CA ILE A 96 -8.46 -0.69 13.71
C ILE A 96 -9.40 0.21 12.89
N HIS A 97 -9.42 0.05 11.57
CA HIS A 97 -10.33 0.77 10.70
C HIS A 97 -11.79 0.57 11.09
N LYS A 98 -12.20 -0.68 11.33
CA LYS A 98 -13.58 -1.00 11.76
C LYS A 98 -13.93 -0.36 13.10
N ARG A 99 -12.99 -0.33 14.06
CA ARG A 99 -13.20 0.26 15.39
C ARG A 99 -13.31 1.78 15.36
N TYR A 100 -12.41 2.45 14.64
CA TYR A 100 -12.29 3.92 14.65
C TYR A 100 -12.92 4.61 13.45
N LYS A 101 -13.40 3.86 12.46
CA LYS A 101 -13.97 4.38 11.19
C LYS A 101 -13.06 5.38 10.49
N SER A 102 -11.74 5.19 10.63
CA SER A 102 -10.69 6.08 10.14
C SER A 102 -9.81 5.39 9.11
N SER A 103 -9.14 6.15 8.28
CA SER A 103 -8.06 5.63 7.45
C SER A 103 -6.92 5.12 8.33
N VAL A 104 -6.21 4.06 7.89
CA VAL A 104 -5.12 3.46 8.67
C VAL A 104 -3.92 3.25 7.76
N MET A 105 -2.75 3.61 8.24
CA MET A 105 -1.50 3.42 7.55
C MET A 105 -0.53 2.63 8.44
N ALA A 106 0.21 1.68 7.84
CA ALA A 106 1.21 0.94 8.58
C ALA A 106 2.42 1.82 8.92
N SER A 107 3.02 1.57 10.06
CA SER A 107 4.18 2.28 10.56
C SER A 107 5.20 1.31 11.15
N MET A 108 6.48 1.64 11.02
CA MET A 108 7.55 1.00 11.76
C MET A 108 8.50 2.03 12.38
N ASN A 109 9.20 1.63 13.44
CA ASN A 109 10.25 2.46 14.00
C ASN A 109 11.53 2.32 13.18
N VAL A 110 12.11 3.45 12.78
CA VAL A 110 13.39 3.51 12.09
C VAL A 110 14.44 4.22 12.95
N LYS A 111 15.71 3.91 12.73
CA LYS A 111 16.79 4.66 13.38
C LYS A 111 16.78 6.11 12.86
N LYS A 112 16.98 7.09 13.74
CA LYS A 112 16.94 8.53 13.41
C LYS A 112 17.82 8.89 12.20
N LYS A 113 18.97 8.27 12.05
CA LYS A 113 19.88 8.47 10.91
C LYS A 113 19.33 8.03 9.55
N ASN A 114 18.26 7.24 9.53
CA ASN A 114 17.66 6.68 8.31
C ASN A 114 16.33 7.34 7.92
N VAL A 115 15.84 8.33 8.68
CA VAL A 115 14.51 8.94 8.44
C VAL A 115 14.37 9.54 7.05
N SER A 116 15.45 10.07 6.47
CA SER A 116 15.48 10.67 5.13
C SER A 116 15.20 9.67 3.98
N ARG A 117 15.11 8.38 4.29
CA ARG A 117 14.77 7.35 3.30
C ARG A 117 13.28 7.08 3.18
N TRP A 118 12.45 7.65 4.08
CA TRP A 118 11.05 7.28 4.28
C TRP A 118 10.16 8.51 4.39
N GLY A 119 8.87 8.35 4.11
CA GLY A 119 7.86 9.24 4.63
C GLY A 119 7.74 9.07 6.15
N ILE A 120 7.71 10.15 6.91
CA ILE A 120 7.69 10.13 8.39
C ILE A 120 6.40 10.76 8.90
N TYR A 121 5.73 10.07 9.84
CA TYR A 121 4.53 10.58 10.48
C TYR A 121 4.82 11.68 11.49
N LYS A 122 4.06 12.77 11.41
CA LYS A 122 3.89 13.71 12.52
C LYS A 122 2.71 13.23 13.36
N LEU A 123 3.03 12.76 14.57
CA LEU A 123 2.04 12.20 15.48
C LEU A 123 1.24 13.33 16.14
N GLU A 124 -0.07 13.13 16.31
CA GLU A 124 -0.96 14.07 16.99
C GLU A 124 -1.31 13.56 18.40
N LYS A 125 -2.02 12.44 18.46
CA LYS A 125 -2.53 11.87 19.71
C LYS A 125 -2.28 10.35 19.74
N LYS A 126 -1.73 9.87 20.85
CA LYS A 126 -1.61 8.44 21.12
C LYS A 126 -2.98 7.84 21.42
N ILE A 127 -3.32 6.75 20.78
CA ILE A 127 -4.55 5.98 21.02
C ILE A 127 -4.24 4.83 22.00
N ASP A 128 -3.19 4.08 21.68
CA ASP A 128 -2.69 2.97 22.51
C ASP A 128 -1.19 2.76 22.24
N LYS A 129 -0.62 1.63 22.72
CA LYS A 129 0.80 1.31 22.57
C LYS A 129 1.29 1.35 21.10
N ASN A 130 0.43 0.99 20.15
CA ASN A 130 0.80 0.79 18.76
C ASN A 130 0.08 1.75 17.79
N ASN A 131 -0.91 2.50 18.25
CA ASN A 131 -1.77 3.31 17.39
C ASN A 131 -1.72 4.79 17.77
N PHE A 132 -1.63 5.66 16.76
CA PHE A 132 -1.51 7.11 16.92
C PHE A 132 -2.33 7.79 15.84
N PHE A 133 -3.13 8.81 16.21
CA PHE A 133 -3.62 9.77 15.22
C PHE A 133 -2.44 10.57 14.69
N ILE A 134 -2.50 10.91 13.40
CA ILE A 134 -1.48 11.69 12.72
C ILE A 134 -2.09 12.95 12.12
N ASN A 135 -1.33 14.04 12.13
CA ASN A 135 -1.71 15.30 11.52
C ASN A 135 -0.87 15.66 10.27
N ALA A 136 0.20 14.91 10.01
CA ALA A 136 0.97 15.06 8.77
C ALA A 136 1.79 13.80 8.43
N VAL A 137 2.14 13.72 7.14
CA VAL A 137 3.19 12.84 6.61
C VAL A 137 4.20 13.74 5.89
N ILE A 138 5.47 13.66 6.29
CA ILE A 138 6.56 14.43 5.68
C ILE A 138 7.42 13.47 4.87
N GLU A 139 7.50 13.68 3.57
CA GLU A 139 8.27 12.83 2.67
C GLU A 139 9.76 13.14 2.82
N LYS A 140 10.54 12.11 3.14
CA LYS A 140 12.02 12.13 3.23
C LYS A 140 12.58 13.36 3.99
N PRO A 141 12.15 13.62 5.23
CA PRO A 141 12.62 14.78 5.98
C PRO A 141 14.12 14.67 6.28
N SER A 142 14.78 15.80 6.46
CA SER A 142 16.14 15.80 7.01
C SER A 142 16.12 15.31 8.47
N ILE A 143 17.27 14.84 8.96
CA ILE A 143 17.41 14.36 10.36
C ILE A 143 17.05 15.46 11.36
N LYS A 144 17.34 16.73 11.03
CA LYS A 144 17.05 17.88 11.89
C LYS A 144 15.58 18.24 11.92
N GLN A 145 14.84 17.96 10.82
CA GLN A 145 13.44 18.38 10.64
C GLN A 145 12.45 17.23 10.86
N THR A 146 12.94 16.01 11.13
CA THR A 146 12.04 14.87 11.29
C THR A 146 11.13 15.02 12.51
N PRO A 147 9.80 14.87 12.35
CA PRO A 147 8.86 15.02 13.46
C PRO A 147 8.80 13.81 14.39
N SER A 148 9.29 12.66 13.94
CA SER A 148 9.32 11.42 14.71
C SER A 148 10.30 10.41 14.08
N ASN A 149 10.34 9.20 14.62
CA ASN A 149 11.00 8.04 14.02
C ASN A 149 10.02 7.00 13.48
N LYS A 150 8.75 7.37 13.28
CA LYS A 150 7.70 6.48 12.75
C LYS A 150 7.64 6.61 11.24
N ALA A 151 8.19 5.62 10.53
CA ALA A 151 8.20 5.59 9.07
C ALA A 151 6.92 5.01 8.49
N VAL A 152 6.54 5.53 7.33
CA VAL A 152 5.44 5.01 6.50
C VAL A 152 5.89 3.71 5.85
N ILE A 153 5.04 2.69 5.91
CA ILE A 153 5.24 1.41 5.27
C ILE A 153 4.10 1.17 4.28
N GLY A 154 4.38 0.50 3.19
CA GLY A 154 3.49 0.32 2.03
C GLY A 154 2.20 -0.46 2.28
N ARG A 155 1.50 -0.15 3.35
CA ARG A 155 0.17 -0.69 3.69
C ARG A 155 -0.75 0.43 4.11
N TYR A 156 -1.85 0.63 3.36
CA TYR A 156 -2.75 1.76 3.54
C TYR A 156 -4.20 1.32 3.43
N ILE A 157 -5.06 1.74 4.36
CA ILE A 157 -6.50 1.75 4.19
C ILE A 157 -6.91 3.17 3.87
N LEU A 158 -7.30 3.42 2.63
CA LEU A 158 -7.55 4.74 2.08
C LEU A 158 -9.04 4.94 1.76
N PRO A 159 -9.58 6.16 1.93
CA PRO A 159 -10.94 6.46 1.53
C PRO A 159 -11.01 6.68 0.02
N LYS A 160 -12.16 6.35 -0.59
CA LYS A 160 -12.42 6.57 -2.02
C LYS A 160 -12.29 8.04 -2.44
N GLU A 161 -12.53 8.95 -1.52
CA GLU A 161 -12.37 10.40 -1.73
C GLU A 161 -10.96 10.80 -2.19
N ILE A 162 -9.94 9.97 -1.95
CA ILE A 162 -8.57 10.24 -2.39
C ILE A 162 -8.47 10.40 -3.91
N PHE A 163 -9.35 9.76 -4.69
CA PHE A 163 -9.33 9.88 -6.14
C PHE A 163 -9.60 11.31 -6.63
N SER A 164 -10.49 12.03 -5.98
CA SER A 164 -10.78 13.44 -6.32
C SER A 164 -9.60 14.36 -6.05
N ILE A 165 -8.77 14.03 -5.05
CA ILE A 165 -7.52 14.74 -4.79
C ILE A 165 -6.50 14.41 -5.87
N LEU A 166 -6.28 13.11 -6.13
CA LEU A 166 -5.30 12.63 -7.11
C LEU A 166 -5.55 13.16 -8.53
N GLN A 167 -6.82 13.33 -8.92
CA GLN A 167 -7.19 13.90 -10.23
C GLN A 167 -6.71 15.36 -10.42
N LYS A 168 -6.64 16.12 -9.33
CA LYS A 168 -6.27 17.54 -9.33
C LYS A 168 -4.83 17.78 -8.89
N GLN A 169 -4.15 16.74 -8.42
CA GLN A 169 -2.80 16.85 -7.88
C GLN A 169 -1.79 17.10 -8.99
N LYS A 170 -1.02 18.17 -8.85
CA LYS A 170 0.13 18.43 -9.70
C LYS A 170 1.30 17.52 -9.32
N PRO A 171 2.19 17.17 -10.25
CA PRO A 171 3.43 16.46 -9.92
C PRO A 171 4.23 17.21 -8.85
N GLY A 172 4.72 16.48 -7.86
CA GLY A 172 5.57 16.96 -6.79
C GLY A 172 7.06 16.67 -7.04
N ILE A 173 7.78 16.32 -5.98
CA ILE A 173 9.21 16.00 -6.03
C ILE A 173 9.46 14.90 -7.09
N GLY A 174 10.48 15.10 -7.91
CA GLY A 174 10.83 14.17 -9.00
C GLY A 174 9.85 14.12 -10.16
N GLY A 175 8.89 15.04 -10.28
CA GLY A 175 7.87 15.04 -11.31
C GLY A 175 6.81 13.95 -11.13
N GLU A 176 6.69 13.39 -9.93
CA GLU A 176 5.79 12.29 -9.61
C GLU A 176 4.55 12.74 -8.83
N ILE A 177 3.45 12.01 -9.00
CA ILE A 177 2.23 12.14 -8.21
C ILE A 177 2.34 11.17 -7.02
N HIS A 178 2.73 11.69 -5.85
CA HIS A 178 2.90 10.87 -4.65
C HIS A 178 1.58 10.68 -3.92
N ILE A 179 1.35 9.45 -3.46
CA ILE A 179 0.15 9.13 -2.64
C ILE A 179 0.19 9.84 -1.29
N THR A 180 1.37 10.08 -0.73
CA THR A 180 1.59 10.79 0.52
C THR A 180 1.08 12.24 0.47
N ASP A 181 1.24 12.93 -0.66
CA ASP A 181 0.74 14.30 -0.85
C ASP A 181 -0.80 14.34 -0.89
N ALA A 182 -1.42 13.34 -1.53
CA ALA A 182 -2.87 13.20 -1.52
C ALA A 182 -3.41 12.91 -0.11
N ILE A 183 -2.72 12.07 0.65
CA ILE A 183 -3.03 11.78 2.05
C ILE A 183 -2.91 13.05 2.89
N GLN A 184 -1.82 13.82 2.72
CA GLN A 184 -1.63 15.10 3.41
C GLN A 184 -2.77 16.08 3.09
N SER A 185 -3.23 16.11 1.85
CA SER A 185 -4.37 16.95 1.44
C SER A 185 -5.68 16.53 2.12
N LEU A 186 -5.90 15.22 2.32
CA LEU A 186 -7.05 14.72 3.07
C LEU A 186 -6.96 15.05 4.56
N ILE A 187 -5.79 14.95 5.17
CA ILE A 187 -5.55 15.34 6.57
C ILE A 187 -5.86 16.82 6.76
N LYS A 188 -5.39 17.70 5.87
CA LYS A 188 -5.72 19.14 5.88
C LYS A 188 -7.22 19.41 5.76
N LYS A 189 -7.99 18.49 5.18
CA LYS A 189 -9.47 18.52 5.12
C LYS A 189 -10.13 17.83 6.34
N ASN A 190 -9.42 17.72 7.45
CA ASN A 190 -9.89 17.12 8.71
C ASN A 190 -10.27 15.63 8.60
N LYS A 191 -9.75 14.90 7.60
CA LYS A 191 -9.90 13.44 7.55
C LYS A 191 -8.95 12.78 8.53
N LYS A 192 -9.49 11.93 9.40
CA LYS A 192 -8.70 11.23 10.42
C LYS A 192 -7.91 10.06 9.83
N PHE A 193 -6.63 10.05 10.14
CA PHE A 193 -5.69 8.97 9.80
C PHE A 193 -5.02 8.44 11.06
N ILE A 194 -4.82 7.12 11.10
CA ILE A 194 -4.16 6.43 12.21
C ILE A 194 -2.90 5.75 11.67
N ALA A 195 -1.77 6.01 12.29
CA ALA A 195 -0.55 5.23 12.10
C ALA A 195 -0.59 4.01 13.02
N HIS A 196 -0.53 2.81 12.45
CA HIS A 196 -0.45 1.53 13.15
C HIS A 196 0.98 1.01 13.14
N ASN A 197 1.66 1.06 14.28
CA ASN A 197 3.01 0.54 14.44
C ASN A 197 2.95 -0.98 14.68
N PHE A 198 3.27 -1.74 13.66
CA PHE A 198 3.34 -3.21 13.79
C PHE A 198 4.77 -3.65 14.18
N LYS A 199 4.86 -4.84 14.77
CA LYS A 199 6.12 -5.47 15.17
C LYS A 199 6.55 -6.55 14.17
#